data_b6f494639d4155b9afbcc44548513340
#
_entry.id   b6f494639d4155b9afbcc44548513340
#
_cell.length_a   1.000
_cell.length_b   1.000
_cell.length_c   1.000
_cell.angle_alpha   90.00
_cell.angle_beta   90.00
_cell.angle_gamma   90.00
#
_symmetry.space_group_name_H-M   'P 1'
#
loop_
_entity.id
_entity.type
_entity.pdbx_description
1 polymer ?
#
loop_
_entity_poly.entity_id
_entity_poly.type
_entity_poly.pdbx_seq_one_letter_code
_entity_poly.pdbx_strand_id
1 'polypeptide(L)'
;MSMSMQHQSATLVESGNAHELSVVIRPNASLSARGFAWLMGAFGVISFSLGAFFWSLGAWPVFGFFGLDVLLLYGFFKLNYHRAARYEKIELINGYLVFSRVTPFGAARSWKFNPHWVRVKLDTHGSDEDDTGSLVLSSHGQYVSLGAFLAPRERASLAAYLTTSLAEYRRLKMH
;
A
#
# COMPACT_ATOMS: atom_id res chain seq x y z
N MET A 1 -9.61 11.04 19.76
CA MET A 1 -8.21 11.51 19.77
C MET A 1 -7.49 10.67 18.72
N SER A 2 -7.34 11.23 17.50
CA SER A 2 -6.73 10.54 16.36
C SER A 2 -5.22 10.46 16.56
N MET A 3 -4.69 9.28 16.72
CA MET A 3 -3.24 9.06 16.76
C MET A 3 -2.80 8.60 15.36
N SER A 4 -2.18 9.48 14.61
CA SER A 4 -1.52 9.13 13.35
C SER A 4 -0.07 8.75 13.63
N MET A 5 0.24 7.48 13.58
CA MET A 5 1.63 7.01 13.51
C MET A 5 2.11 7.08 12.07
N GLN A 6 2.93 8.06 11.75
CA GLN A 6 3.67 8.11 10.49
C GLN A 6 4.96 7.29 10.63
N HIS A 7 4.96 6.09 10.12
CA HIS A 7 6.17 5.31 9.86
C HIS A 7 6.48 5.33 8.35
N GLN A 8 7.77 5.30 8.00
CA GLN A 8 8.32 5.61 6.66
C GLN A 8 7.87 4.71 5.50
N SER A 9 7.15 3.63 5.71
CA SER A 9 6.79 2.66 4.65
C SER A 9 5.29 2.50 4.40
N ALA A 10 4.42 2.85 5.35
CA ALA A 10 2.96 2.84 5.14
C ALA A 10 2.26 3.84 6.06
N THR A 11 1.14 4.37 5.61
CA THR A 11 0.28 5.23 6.43
C THR A 11 -0.82 4.38 7.04
N LEU A 12 -0.75 4.16 8.35
CA LEU A 12 -1.83 3.60 9.14
C LEU A 12 -2.73 4.77 9.58
N VAL A 13 -3.95 4.81 9.09
CA VAL A 13 -4.96 5.76 9.57
C VAL A 13 -5.87 5.00 10.51
N GLU A 14 -5.68 5.24 11.79
CA GLU A 14 -6.48 4.70 12.87
C GLU A 14 -7.62 5.69 13.16
N SER A 15 -8.86 5.25 12.99
CA SER A 15 -10.03 5.98 13.47
C SER A 15 -10.77 5.06 14.42
N GLY A 16 -10.74 5.35 15.70
CA GLY A 16 -11.39 4.44 16.60
C GLY A 16 -11.85 5.00 17.94
N ASN A 17 -13.14 4.89 18.16
CA ASN A 17 -13.74 4.55 19.44
C ASN A 17 -13.74 3.01 19.55
N ALA A 18 -13.69 2.45 20.75
CA ALA A 18 -13.62 1.00 21.01
C ALA A 18 -14.71 0.14 20.32
N HIS A 19 -15.69 0.75 19.70
CA HIS A 19 -16.76 0.12 18.93
C HIS A 19 -16.55 0.10 17.41
N GLU A 20 -15.53 0.82 16.88
CA GLU A 20 -15.36 1.03 15.45
C GLU A 20 -13.88 0.90 15.08
N LEU A 21 -13.42 -0.35 14.92
CA LEU A 21 -12.10 -0.62 14.38
C LEU A 21 -12.11 -0.25 12.89
N SER A 22 -11.34 0.73 12.50
CA SER A 22 -11.09 1.06 11.10
C SER A 22 -9.61 1.33 10.89
N VAL A 23 -8.96 0.46 10.13
CA VAL A 23 -7.54 0.57 9.79
C VAL A 23 -7.41 0.60 8.27
N VAL A 24 -6.84 1.65 7.74
CA VAL A 24 -6.52 1.77 6.31
C VAL A 24 -5.01 1.72 6.14
N ILE A 25 -4.55 0.74 5.38
CA ILE A 25 -3.14 0.49 5.11
C ILE A 25 -2.87 0.86 3.65
N ARG A 26 -1.96 1.82 3.44
CA ARG A 26 -1.59 2.28 2.11
C ARG A 26 -0.09 2.12 1.90
N PRO A 27 0.36 1.59 0.75
CA PRO A 27 1.77 1.65 0.39
C PRO A 27 2.20 3.12 0.27
N ASN A 28 3.40 3.43 0.74
CA ASN A 28 3.98 4.75 0.48
C ASN A 28 4.34 4.87 -1.00
N ALA A 29 3.82 5.90 -1.66
CA ALA A 29 4.28 6.28 -2.98
C ALA A 29 5.65 6.95 -2.84
N SER A 30 6.67 6.41 -3.52
CA SER A 30 8.05 6.91 -3.47
C SER A 30 8.19 8.35 -3.93
N LEU A 31 7.26 8.86 -4.72
CA LEU A 31 7.26 10.22 -5.25
C LEU A 31 5.86 10.82 -5.16
N SER A 32 5.76 12.05 -4.67
CA SER A 32 4.50 12.79 -4.71
C SER A 32 4.15 13.17 -6.16
N ALA A 33 2.86 13.41 -6.44
CA ALA A 33 2.42 13.84 -7.79
C ALA A 33 3.13 15.13 -8.25
N ARG A 34 3.43 16.05 -7.32
CA ARG A 34 4.21 17.27 -7.60
C ARG A 34 5.66 16.95 -7.92
N GLY A 35 6.31 16.07 -7.15
CA GLY A 35 7.69 15.65 -7.40
C GLY A 35 7.81 14.94 -8.75
N PHE A 36 6.84 14.13 -9.10
CA PHE A 36 6.77 13.51 -10.43
C PHE A 36 6.64 14.54 -11.55
N ALA A 37 5.74 15.52 -11.42
CA ALA A 37 5.57 16.57 -12.42
C ALA A 37 6.85 17.38 -12.64
N TRP A 38 7.56 17.72 -11.57
CA TRP A 38 8.85 18.39 -11.64
C TRP A 38 9.94 17.55 -12.31
N LEU A 39 10.02 16.26 -11.95
CA LEU A 39 10.97 15.33 -12.56
C LEU A 39 10.71 15.17 -14.06
N MET A 40 9.45 14.98 -14.45
CA MET A 40 9.06 14.87 -15.86
C MET A 40 9.29 16.16 -16.64
N GLY A 41 8.98 17.31 -16.02
CA GLY A 41 9.22 18.62 -16.61
C GLY A 41 10.71 18.85 -16.87
N ALA A 42 11.54 18.64 -15.87
CA ALA A 42 13.00 18.79 -15.99
C ALA A 42 13.58 17.85 -17.05
N PHE A 43 13.21 16.56 -16.99
CA PHE A 43 13.68 15.57 -17.96
C PHE A 43 13.20 15.89 -19.39
N GLY A 44 11.93 16.33 -19.54
CA GLY A 44 11.39 16.74 -20.83
C GLY A 44 12.12 17.93 -21.42
N VAL A 45 12.42 18.96 -20.61
CA VAL A 45 13.18 20.15 -21.06
C VAL A 45 14.57 19.77 -21.51
N ILE A 46 15.28 18.93 -20.74
CA ILE A 46 16.64 18.46 -21.11
C ILE A 46 16.57 17.66 -22.41
N SER A 47 15.68 16.69 -22.50
CA SER A 47 15.55 15.83 -23.69
C SER A 47 15.17 16.64 -24.94
N PHE A 48 14.24 17.60 -24.81
CA PHE A 48 13.86 18.47 -25.93
C PHE A 48 15.01 19.37 -26.38
N SER A 49 15.76 19.94 -25.44
CA SER A 49 16.89 20.81 -25.73
C SER A 49 18.01 20.05 -26.47
N LEU A 50 18.34 18.86 -25.99
CA LEU A 50 19.32 17.98 -26.64
C LEU A 50 18.83 17.51 -28.01
N GLY A 51 17.57 17.13 -28.12
CA GLY A 51 16.96 16.73 -29.37
C GLY A 51 16.99 17.84 -30.42
N ALA A 52 16.64 19.08 -30.03
CA ALA A 52 16.70 20.25 -30.91
C ALA A 52 18.14 20.58 -31.34
N PHE A 53 19.10 20.43 -30.43
CA PHE A 53 20.53 20.59 -30.76
C PHE A 53 20.97 19.57 -31.83
N PHE A 54 20.68 18.29 -31.66
CA PHE A 54 21.03 17.26 -32.66
C PHE A 54 20.24 17.43 -33.96
N TRP A 55 19.01 17.91 -33.91
CA TRP A 55 18.27 18.27 -35.10
C TRP A 55 18.99 19.33 -35.92
N SER A 56 19.49 20.39 -35.28
CA SER A 56 20.25 21.47 -35.96
C SER A 56 21.55 20.99 -36.63
N LEU A 57 22.10 19.87 -36.17
CA LEU A 57 23.27 19.21 -36.75
C LEU A 57 22.90 18.22 -37.88
N GLY A 58 21.62 18.16 -38.27
CA GLY A 58 21.14 17.24 -39.30
C GLY A 58 20.90 15.81 -38.81
N ALA A 59 21.07 15.53 -37.51
CA ALA A 59 20.84 14.21 -36.92
C ALA A 59 19.38 14.01 -36.47
N TRP A 60 18.43 14.25 -37.38
CA TRP A 60 17.00 14.20 -37.09
C TRP A 60 16.50 12.87 -36.47
N PRO A 61 17.07 11.67 -36.76
CA PRO A 61 16.61 10.45 -36.11
C PRO A 61 16.84 10.44 -34.61
N VAL A 62 17.87 11.14 -34.12
CA VAL A 62 18.23 11.22 -32.70
C VAL A 62 17.14 11.95 -31.91
N PHE A 63 16.46 12.93 -32.53
CA PHE A 63 15.32 13.61 -31.91
C PHE A 63 14.20 12.66 -31.54
N GLY A 64 13.92 11.65 -32.39
CA GLY A 64 12.92 10.62 -32.12
C GLY A 64 13.23 9.78 -30.89
N PHE A 65 14.52 9.46 -30.64
CA PHE A 65 14.94 8.72 -29.47
C PHE A 65 14.69 9.49 -28.16
N PHE A 66 14.99 10.79 -28.12
CA PHE A 66 14.69 11.62 -26.95
C PHE A 66 13.21 11.69 -26.63
N GLY A 67 12.35 11.73 -27.64
CA GLY A 67 10.89 11.65 -27.46
C GLY A 67 10.43 10.29 -26.93
N LEU A 68 11.02 9.22 -27.42
CA LEU A 68 10.73 7.85 -26.98
C LEU A 68 11.13 7.64 -25.51
N ASP A 69 12.29 8.13 -25.08
CA ASP A 69 12.76 8.03 -23.71
C ASP A 69 11.80 8.71 -22.73
N VAL A 70 11.31 9.91 -23.04
CA VAL A 70 10.32 10.62 -22.23
C VAL A 70 9.02 9.82 -22.14
N LEU A 71 8.57 9.24 -23.26
CA LEU A 71 7.34 8.43 -23.30
C LEU A 71 7.47 7.16 -22.48
N LEU A 72 8.59 6.45 -22.59
CA LEU A 72 8.88 5.23 -21.82
C LEU A 72 8.95 5.54 -20.32
N LEU A 73 9.64 6.60 -19.95
CA LEU A 73 9.75 7.02 -18.56
C LEU A 73 8.37 7.38 -17.99
N TYR A 74 7.57 8.15 -18.72
CA TYR A 74 6.19 8.46 -18.32
C TYR A 74 5.34 7.19 -18.17
N GLY A 75 5.40 6.27 -19.14
CA GLY A 75 4.67 5.00 -19.12
C GLY A 75 5.06 4.15 -17.92
N PHE A 76 6.36 4.04 -17.62
CA PHE A 76 6.88 3.29 -16.50
C PHE A 76 6.40 3.86 -15.16
N PHE A 77 6.45 5.19 -14.99
CA PHE A 77 5.91 5.83 -13.80
C PHE A 77 4.40 5.66 -13.67
N LYS A 78 3.66 5.81 -14.76
CA LYS A 78 2.21 5.60 -14.76
C LYS A 78 1.83 4.18 -14.32
N LEU A 79 2.56 3.17 -14.78
CA LEU A 79 2.40 1.78 -14.33
C LEU A 79 2.73 1.64 -12.85
N ASN A 80 3.80 2.28 -12.38
CA ASN A 80 4.21 2.23 -10.99
C ASN A 80 3.18 2.90 -10.06
N TYR A 81 2.64 4.06 -10.45
CA TYR A 81 1.56 4.73 -9.71
C TYR A 81 0.29 3.87 -9.64
N HIS A 82 -0.06 3.18 -10.72
CA HIS A 82 -1.21 2.27 -10.71
C HIS A 82 -1.01 1.09 -9.74
N ARG A 83 0.21 0.60 -9.60
CA ARG A 83 0.52 -0.45 -8.62
C ARG A 83 0.49 0.06 -7.17
N ALA A 84 0.96 1.29 -6.94
CA ALA A 84 0.99 1.93 -5.62
C ALA A 84 -0.40 2.39 -5.12
N ALA A 85 -1.39 2.53 -5.99
CA ALA A 85 -2.74 2.93 -5.62
C ALA A 85 -3.59 1.80 -5.00
N ARG A 86 -3.00 0.62 -4.75
CA ARG A 86 -3.65 -0.45 -3.98
C ARG A 86 -3.66 -0.07 -2.52
N TYR A 87 -4.78 -0.25 -1.85
CA TYR A 87 -4.85 -0.12 -0.40
C TYR A 87 -5.66 -1.25 0.20
N GLU A 88 -5.35 -1.55 1.44
CA GLU A 88 -6.06 -2.54 2.23
C GLU A 88 -6.80 -1.83 3.36
N LYS A 89 -8.02 -2.27 3.64
CA LYS A 89 -8.88 -1.71 4.66
C LYS A 89 -9.41 -2.83 5.55
N ILE A 90 -9.31 -2.64 6.85
CA ILE A 90 -9.85 -3.55 7.86
C ILE A 90 -10.83 -2.76 8.68
N GLU A 91 -12.07 -3.20 8.75
CA GLU A 91 -13.12 -2.54 9.49
C GLU A 91 -13.96 -3.55 10.29
N LEU A 92 -14.41 -3.11 11.43
CA LEU A 92 -15.40 -3.83 12.21
C LEU A 92 -16.77 -3.19 11.96
N ILE A 93 -17.60 -3.82 11.12
CA ILE A 93 -18.89 -3.29 10.70
C ILE A 93 -19.97 -4.33 11.03
N ASN A 94 -21.03 -3.88 11.71
CA ASN A 94 -22.19 -4.74 12.04
C ASN A 94 -21.83 -6.07 12.72
N GLY A 95 -20.78 -6.05 13.56
CA GLY A 95 -20.33 -7.26 14.25
C GLY A 95 -19.48 -8.23 13.41
N TYR A 96 -19.07 -7.83 12.22
CA TYR A 96 -18.16 -8.57 11.35
C TYR A 96 -16.86 -7.81 11.13
N LEU A 97 -15.75 -8.54 11.14
CA LEU A 97 -14.47 -8.00 10.67
C LEU A 97 -14.44 -8.10 9.15
N VAL A 98 -14.47 -6.96 8.48
CA VAL A 98 -14.45 -6.87 7.02
C VAL A 98 -13.05 -6.45 6.60
N PHE A 99 -12.36 -7.31 5.88
CA PHE A 99 -11.12 -7.00 5.20
C PHE A 99 -11.41 -6.72 3.72
N SER A 100 -10.98 -5.57 3.24
CA SER A 100 -11.18 -5.16 1.85
C SER A 100 -9.86 -4.80 1.21
N ARG A 101 -9.58 -5.39 0.05
CA ARG A 101 -8.45 -5.02 -0.80
C ARG A 101 -8.97 -4.30 -2.02
N VAL A 102 -8.62 -3.04 -2.16
CA VAL A 102 -9.05 -2.19 -3.27
C VAL A 102 -7.91 -2.08 -4.27
N THR A 103 -8.21 -2.39 -5.53
CA THR A 103 -7.27 -2.24 -6.64
C THR A 103 -7.44 -0.87 -7.30
N PRO A 104 -6.43 -0.36 -8.05
CA PRO A 104 -6.49 0.93 -8.73
C PRO A 104 -7.65 1.07 -9.71
N PHE A 105 -8.16 -0.04 -10.21
CA PHE A 105 -9.26 -0.09 -11.17
C PHE A 105 -10.64 -0.10 -10.51
N GLY A 106 -10.72 0.17 -9.19
CA GLY A 106 -11.96 0.19 -8.44
C GLY A 106 -12.54 -1.18 -8.11
N ALA A 107 -11.90 -2.27 -8.54
CA ALA A 107 -12.30 -3.60 -8.12
C ALA A 107 -11.94 -3.79 -6.63
N ALA A 108 -12.97 -3.91 -5.80
CA ALA A 108 -12.83 -4.21 -4.40
C ALA A 108 -13.10 -5.70 -4.18
N ARG A 109 -12.17 -6.37 -3.52
CA ARG A 109 -12.39 -7.72 -3.03
C ARG A 109 -12.48 -7.66 -1.52
N SER A 110 -13.59 -8.13 -0.95
CA SER A 110 -13.82 -8.10 0.49
C SER A 110 -14.05 -9.49 1.04
N TRP A 111 -13.55 -9.71 2.25
CA TRP A 111 -13.76 -10.93 3.02
C TRP A 111 -14.38 -10.53 4.35
N LYS A 112 -15.37 -11.31 4.79
CA LYS A 112 -16.06 -11.12 6.06
C LYS A 112 -15.68 -12.23 7.01
N PHE A 113 -15.24 -11.86 8.19
CA PHE A 113 -14.85 -12.78 9.24
C PHE A 113 -15.67 -12.52 10.49
N ASN A 114 -15.99 -13.59 11.23
CA ASN A 114 -16.55 -13.42 12.57
C ASN A 114 -15.40 -13.05 13.53
N PRO A 115 -15.46 -11.89 14.24
CA PRO A 115 -14.39 -11.43 15.13
C PRO A 115 -14.05 -12.42 16.25
N HIS A 116 -15.02 -13.27 16.66
CA HIS A 116 -14.79 -14.26 17.71
C HIS A 116 -13.87 -15.40 17.26
N TRP A 117 -13.90 -15.76 15.97
CA TRP A 117 -13.17 -16.92 15.42
C TRP A 117 -11.95 -16.53 14.60
N VAL A 118 -11.78 -15.24 14.33
CA VAL A 118 -10.62 -14.78 13.55
C VAL A 118 -9.34 -14.86 14.39
N ARG A 119 -8.29 -15.39 13.78
CA ARG A 119 -6.95 -15.45 14.35
C ARG A 119 -6.03 -14.64 13.48
N VAL A 120 -5.23 -13.81 14.12
CA VAL A 120 -4.13 -13.06 13.50
C VAL A 120 -2.88 -13.88 13.70
N LYS A 121 -2.23 -14.28 12.61
CA LYS A 121 -0.96 -15.03 12.65
C LYS A 121 0.09 -14.25 11.87
N LEU A 122 1.22 -14.07 12.49
CA LEU A 122 2.43 -13.63 11.82
C LEU A 122 3.24 -14.90 11.52
N ASP A 123 3.34 -15.26 10.25
CA ASP A 123 4.04 -16.46 9.79
C ASP A 123 5.52 -16.09 9.61
N THR A 124 6.35 -16.51 10.55
CA THR A 124 7.80 -16.31 10.50
C THR A 124 8.41 -17.54 9.83
N HIS A 125 8.65 -17.45 8.51
CA HIS A 125 9.39 -18.46 7.77
C HIS A 125 10.87 -18.10 7.74
N GLY A 126 11.60 -18.47 8.77
CA GLY A 126 13.05 -18.31 8.76
C GLY A 126 13.66 -18.07 10.13
N SER A 127 14.91 -18.50 10.30
CA SER A 127 15.72 -18.32 11.50
C SER A 127 16.35 -16.93 11.63
N ASP A 128 16.12 -16.03 10.68
CA ASP A 128 16.62 -14.66 10.70
C ASP A 128 15.55 -13.71 11.25
N GLU A 129 15.92 -12.92 12.25
CA GLU A 129 15.08 -11.91 12.90
C GLU A 129 14.53 -10.85 11.91
N ASP A 130 15.09 -10.76 10.71
CA ASP A 130 14.68 -9.82 9.65
C ASP A 130 13.61 -10.40 8.70
N ASP A 131 13.37 -11.72 8.68
CA ASP A 131 12.37 -12.34 7.82
C ASP A 131 11.03 -12.52 8.55
N THR A 132 10.42 -11.41 8.89
CA THR A 132 9.03 -11.40 9.35
C THR A 132 8.13 -11.76 8.16
N GLY A 133 7.75 -13.03 8.10
CA GLY A 133 6.88 -13.61 7.10
C GLY A 133 5.53 -12.91 6.89
N SER A 134 4.60 -13.53 6.24
CA SER A 134 3.31 -12.91 5.91
C SER A 134 2.39 -12.79 7.14
N LEU A 135 1.73 -11.64 7.27
CA LEU A 135 0.64 -11.47 8.23
C LEU A 135 -0.64 -12.08 7.63
N VAL A 136 -1.24 -13.02 8.35
CA VAL A 136 -2.39 -13.79 7.87
C VAL A 136 -3.56 -13.70 8.84
N LEU A 137 -4.73 -13.34 8.32
CA LEU A 137 -6.00 -13.54 9.01
C LEU A 137 -6.54 -14.92 8.65
N SER A 138 -6.87 -15.70 9.66
CA SER A 138 -7.45 -17.04 9.47
C SER A 138 -8.75 -17.21 10.25
N SER A 139 -9.77 -17.80 9.61
CA SER A 139 -11.04 -18.15 10.26
C SER A 139 -11.71 -19.26 9.46
N HIS A 140 -12.12 -20.34 10.14
CA HIS A 140 -12.86 -21.47 9.53
C HIS A 140 -12.25 -22.01 8.22
N GLY A 141 -10.93 -22.16 8.17
CA GLY A 141 -10.23 -22.67 6.98
C GLY A 141 -10.01 -21.62 5.87
N GLN A 142 -10.49 -20.40 6.03
CA GLN A 142 -10.15 -19.30 5.14
C GLN A 142 -8.87 -18.59 5.64
N TYR A 143 -7.97 -18.31 4.70
CA TYR A 143 -6.71 -17.65 4.96
C TYR A 143 -6.58 -16.45 4.03
N VAL A 144 -6.29 -15.28 4.57
CA VAL A 144 -6.05 -14.06 3.79
C VAL A 144 -4.82 -13.36 4.31
N SER A 145 -3.82 -13.22 3.44
CA SER A 145 -2.61 -12.45 3.75
C SER A 145 -2.89 -10.96 3.62
N LEU A 146 -2.35 -10.16 4.52
CA LEU A 146 -2.47 -8.71 4.53
C LEU A 146 -1.12 -8.05 4.78
N GLY A 147 -0.99 -6.80 4.36
CA GLY A 147 0.21 -6.01 4.57
C GLY A 147 1.45 -6.56 3.87
N ALA A 148 1.30 -7.20 2.70
CA ALA A 148 2.45 -7.73 1.95
C ALA A 148 3.46 -6.64 1.52
N PHE A 149 3.03 -5.39 1.47
CA PHE A 149 3.86 -4.23 1.15
C PHE A 149 4.42 -3.50 2.38
N LEU A 150 4.05 -3.95 3.59
CA LEU A 150 4.57 -3.41 4.85
C LEU A 150 5.99 -3.92 5.12
N ALA A 151 6.80 -3.07 5.75
CA ALA A 151 8.06 -3.50 6.31
C ALA A 151 7.85 -4.51 7.46
N PRO A 152 8.82 -5.39 7.74
CA PRO A 152 8.71 -6.40 8.79
C PRO A 152 8.23 -5.85 10.14
N ARG A 153 8.80 -4.76 10.60
CA ARG A 153 8.44 -4.10 11.87
C ARG A 153 7.02 -3.55 11.88
N GLU A 154 6.59 -2.96 10.77
CA GLU A 154 5.23 -2.43 10.61
C GLU A 154 4.19 -3.55 10.61
N ARG A 155 4.53 -4.68 9.99
CA ARG A 155 3.70 -5.87 9.96
C ARG A 155 3.52 -6.48 11.36
N ALA A 156 4.60 -6.51 12.14
CA ALA A 156 4.55 -6.95 13.54
C ALA A 156 3.69 -6.00 14.40
N SER A 157 3.85 -4.68 14.22
CA SER A 157 3.04 -3.68 14.93
C SER A 157 1.56 -3.79 14.57
N LEU A 158 1.24 -3.99 13.30
CA LEU A 158 -0.14 -4.21 12.84
C LEU A 158 -0.73 -5.50 13.41
N ALA A 159 0.05 -6.58 13.46
CA ALA A 159 -0.38 -7.85 14.06
C ALA A 159 -0.71 -7.70 15.53
N ALA A 160 0.14 -7.01 16.30
CA ALA A 160 -0.09 -6.73 17.70
C ALA A 160 -1.33 -5.88 17.92
N TYR A 161 -1.48 -4.80 17.14
CA TYR A 161 -2.65 -3.92 17.18
C TYR A 161 -3.96 -4.68 16.90
N LEU A 162 -4.03 -5.45 15.81
CA LEU A 162 -5.21 -6.23 15.47
C LEU A 162 -5.56 -7.28 16.53
N THR A 163 -4.55 -7.92 17.09
CA THR A 163 -4.73 -8.93 18.14
C THR A 163 -5.34 -8.30 19.40
N THR A 164 -4.80 -7.17 19.84
CA THR A 164 -5.27 -6.43 21.02
C THR A 164 -6.69 -5.91 20.80
N SER A 165 -6.96 -5.27 19.67
CA SER A 165 -8.28 -4.71 19.36
C SER A 165 -9.36 -5.79 19.25
N LEU A 166 -9.04 -6.94 18.67
CA LEU A 166 -9.96 -8.08 18.61
C LEU A 166 -10.20 -8.71 19.99
N ALA A 167 -9.20 -8.76 20.85
CA ALA A 167 -9.35 -9.25 22.21
C ALA A 167 -10.24 -8.32 23.05
N GLU A 168 -10.06 -7.03 22.91
CA GLU A 168 -10.90 -6.02 23.56
C GLU A 168 -12.36 -6.08 23.10
N TYR A 169 -12.60 -6.16 21.80
CA TYR A 169 -13.93 -6.33 21.24
C TYR A 169 -14.63 -7.57 21.77
N ARG A 170 -13.93 -8.71 21.85
CA ARG A 170 -14.49 -9.95 22.40
C ARG A 170 -14.88 -9.81 23.86
N ARG A 171 -14.05 -9.12 24.65
CA ARG A 171 -14.31 -8.87 26.08
C ARG A 171 -15.56 -8.01 26.29
N LEU A 172 -15.73 -6.95 25.49
CA LEU A 172 -16.89 -6.04 25.58
C LEU A 172 -18.21 -6.71 25.19
N LYS A 173 -18.18 -7.69 24.28
CA LYS A 173 -19.38 -8.41 23.82
C LYS A 173 -19.77 -9.60 24.69
N MET A 174 -18.96 -9.99 25.67
CA MET A 174 -19.27 -11.06 26.63
C MET A 174 -20.01 -10.56 27.88
N HIS A 175 -20.22 -9.27 28.01
CA HIS A 175 -21.04 -8.62 29.02
C HIS A 175 -22.29 -8.01 28.41
#